data_e56d98ee1dddf02a2513d7dda2a39f7e
#
_entry.id   e56d98ee1dddf02a2513d7dda2a39f7e
#
_cell.length_a   1.000
_cell.length_b   1.000
_cell.length_c   1.000
_cell.angle_alpha   90.00
_cell.angle_beta   90.00
_cell.angle_gamma   90.00
#
_symmetry.space_group_name_H-M   'P 1'
#
loop_
_entity.id
_entity.type
_entity.pdbx_description
1 polymer ?
#
loop_
_entity_poly.entity_id
_entity_poly.type
_entity_poly.pdbx_seq_one_letter_code
_entity_poly.pdbx_strand_id
1 'polypeptide(L)'
;MRIAIVTFDGFNEIDSFVALGLLNRLSAQGWKAEIASPSAKVTSMNGVTIQAQKKLEFANEAEVVLFGSGIYTRAIADSFGKKGSLLDRLQLDPVRQTIGAQCSGVLLMARLGLLADQPAATDLTTRPWLMEAGVRVEDSPFLARGSIATAGGCLASQYLAAWAMVRGAGWAAATRALHYAAPVGEKDAYVKRVLDVIRPFIVDAAA
;
A
#
# COMPACT_ATOMS: atom_id res chain seq x y z
N MET A 1 -3.45 -10.26 -12.73
CA MET A 1 -3.45 -9.53 -11.43
C MET A 1 -3.45 -8.03 -11.73
N ARG A 2 -4.55 -7.35 -11.47
CA ARG A 2 -4.71 -5.89 -11.62
C ARG A 2 -4.44 -5.25 -10.27
N ILE A 3 -3.60 -4.23 -10.23
CA ILE A 3 -3.14 -3.64 -8.98
C ILE A 3 -3.31 -2.11 -9.07
N ALA A 4 -4.04 -1.54 -8.14
CA ALA A 4 -4.22 -0.11 -8.01
C ALA A 4 -3.26 0.45 -6.94
N ILE A 5 -2.39 1.37 -7.34
CA ILE A 5 -1.64 2.22 -6.41
C ILE A 5 -2.44 3.52 -6.29
N VAL A 6 -3.21 3.64 -5.22
CA VAL A 6 -4.05 4.83 -4.97
C VAL A 6 -3.17 6.00 -4.60
N THR A 7 -3.23 7.02 -5.45
CA THR A 7 -2.35 8.19 -5.40
C THR A 7 -3.19 9.46 -5.60
N PHE A 8 -2.88 10.54 -4.93
CA PHE A 8 -3.62 11.81 -4.95
C PHE A 8 -2.65 13.00 -4.88
N ASP A 9 -3.14 14.21 -5.11
CA ASP A 9 -2.29 15.40 -5.01
C ASP A 9 -1.60 15.50 -3.65
N GLY A 10 -0.35 15.94 -3.66
CA GLY A 10 0.53 15.97 -2.49
C GLY A 10 1.07 14.60 -2.09
N PHE A 11 1.03 13.60 -2.96
CA PHE A 11 1.50 12.24 -2.67
C PHE A 11 3.00 12.16 -2.40
N ASN A 12 3.41 11.18 -1.61
CA ASN A 12 4.80 10.83 -1.40
C ASN A 12 5.26 9.86 -2.50
N GLU A 13 6.27 10.26 -3.25
CA GLU A 13 6.80 9.49 -4.39
C GLU A 13 7.33 8.12 -3.97
N ILE A 14 8.06 8.07 -2.85
CA ILE A 14 8.68 6.83 -2.36
C ILE A 14 7.59 5.78 -2.10
N ASP A 15 6.53 6.18 -1.44
CA ASP A 15 5.42 5.29 -1.08
C ASP A 15 4.77 4.68 -2.31
N SER A 16 4.49 5.50 -3.31
CA SER A 16 3.81 5.05 -4.53
C SER A 16 4.75 4.31 -5.48
N PHE A 17 5.96 4.82 -5.70
CA PHE A 17 6.82 4.32 -6.78
C PHE A 17 7.61 3.07 -6.40
N VAL A 18 7.97 2.88 -5.13
CA VAL A 18 8.62 1.64 -4.70
C VAL A 18 7.69 0.45 -4.89
N ALA A 19 6.44 0.56 -4.44
CA ALA A 19 5.44 -0.49 -4.64
C ALA A 19 5.16 -0.71 -6.14
N LEU A 20 4.93 0.36 -6.92
CA LEU A 20 4.70 0.30 -8.36
C LEU A 20 5.84 -0.42 -9.09
N GLY A 21 7.08 -0.05 -8.78
CA GLY A 21 8.28 -0.62 -9.41
C GLY A 21 8.48 -2.10 -9.09
N LEU A 22 8.30 -2.49 -7.83
CA LEU A 22 8.47 -3.88 -7.39
C LEU A 22 7.39 -4.81 -7.98
N LEU A 23 6.13 -4.41 -7.90
CA LEU A 23 5.00 -5.23 -8.38
C LEU A 23 5.05 -5.45 -9.90
N ASN A 24 5.48 -4.45 -10.66
CA ASN A 24 5.65 -4.58 -12.11
C ASN A 24 6.86 -5.44 -12.54
N ARG A 25 7.71 -5.90 -11.60
CA ARG A 25 8.70 -6.96 -11.91
C ARG A 25 8.04 -8.29 -12.27
N LEU A 26 6.77 -8.46 -11.92
CA LEU A 26 5.99 -9.65 -12.25
C LEU A 26 5.13 -9.48 -13.52
N SER A 27 5.38 -8.47 -14.34
CA SER A 27 4.60 -8.19 -15.56
C SER A 27 4.54 -9.36 -16.55
N ALA A 28 5.63 -10.14 -16.68
CA ALA A 28 5.65 -11.35 -17.48
C ALA A 28 4.71 -12.46 -16.96
N GLN A 29 4.25 -12.36 -15.72
CA GLN A 29 3.27 -13.25 -15.09
C GLN A 29 1.85 -12.65 -15.11
N GLY A 30 1.62 -11.61 -15.90
CA GLY A 30 0.32 -10.93 -16.03
C GLY A 30 -0.01 -9.96 -14.89
N TRP A 31 0.99 -9.55 -14.08
CA TRP A 31 0.80 -8.52 -13.06
C TRP A 31 0.91 -7.14 -13.68
N LYS A 32 -0.01 -6.24 -13.34
CA LYS A 32 -0.02 -4.86 -13.80
C LYS A 32 -0.40 -3.93 -12.66
N ALA A 33 0.59 -3.26 -12.10
CA ALA A 33 0.39 -2.19 -11.13
C ALA A 33 0.32 -0.85 -11.87
N GLU A 34 -0.73 -0.08 -11.57
CA GLU A 34 -1.01 1.20 -12.21
C GLU A 34 -1.39 2.25 -11.15
N ILE A 35 -0.95 3.49 -11.36
CA ILE A 35 -1.37 4.62 -10.54
C ILE A 35 -2.85 4.91 -10.81
N ALA A 36 -3.67 4.80 -9.77
CA ALA A 36 -5.08 5.15 -9.77
C ALA A 36 -5.31 6.44 -8.98
N SER A 37 -5.93 7.44 -9.61
CA SER A 37 -6.04 8.77 -9.02
C SER A 37 -7.39 9.43 -9.30
N PRO A 38 -7.86 10.33 -8.41
CA PRO A 38 -9.07 11.11 -8.63
C PRO A 38 -8.97 12.06 -9.84
N SER A 39 -7.75 12.45 -10.23
CA SER A 39 -7.46 13.37 -11.32
C SER A 39 -6.54 12.73 -12.37
N ALA A 40 -6.64 13.16 -13.62
CA ALA A 40 -5.79 12.67 -14.71
C ALA A 40 -4.30 12.99 -14.51
N LYS A 41 -4.00 14.07 -13.77
CA LYS A 41 -2.67 14.45 -13.35
C LYS A 41 -2.68 14.71 -11.85
N VAL A 42 -1.62 14.30 -11.17
CA VAL A 42 -1.39 14.56 -9.75
C VAL A 42 0.03 15.05 -9.55
N THR A 43 0.19 15.97 -8.61
CA THR A 43 1.49 16.55 -8.25
C THR A 43 1.90 16.06 -6.86
N SER A 44 3.11 15.56 -6.74
CA SER A 44 3.66 15.05 -5.48
C SER A 44 3.96 16.17 -4.48
N MET A 45 4.31 15.77 -3.27
CA MET A 45 4.75 16.68 -2.21
C MET A 45 6.04 17.44 -2.57
N ASN A 46 6.85 16.91 -3.47
CA ASN A 46 8.10 17.53 -3.94
C ASN A 46 7.94 18.21 -5.32
N GLY A 47 6.71 18.40 -5.82
CA GLY A 47 6.44 19.13 -7.05
C GLY A 47 6.53 18.30 -8.33
N VAL A 48 6.70 16.97 -8.25
CA VAL A 48 6.74 16.10 -9.44
C VAL A 48 5.32 15.82 -9.91
N THR A 49 4.99 16.26 -11.12
CA THR A 49 3.68 15.99 -11.74
C THR A 49 3.74 14.72 -12.59
N ILE A 50 2.82 13.82 -12.34
CA ILE A 50 2.66 12.57 -13.10
C ILE A 50 1.27 12.47 -13.71
N GLN A 51 1.17 11.71 -14.79
CA GLN A 51 -0.11 11.31 -15.36
C GLN A 51 -0.58 10.01 -14.71
N ALA A 52 -1.80 10.01 -14.17
CA ALA A 52 -2.43 8.80 -13.66
C ALA A 52 -2.78 7.86 -14.84
N GLN A 53 -2.52 6.58 -14.64
CA GLN A 53 -2.81 5.56 -15.66
C GLN A 53 -4.27 5.10 -15.59
N LYS A 54 -4.92 5.27 -14.43
CA LYS A 54 -6.29 4.87 -14.17
C LYS A 54 -7.03 5.93 -13.36
N LYS A 55 -8.36 5.94 -13.51
CA LYS A 55 -9.24 6.69 -12.59
C LYS A 55 -9.26 5.99 -11.24
N LEU A 56 -9.60 6.73 -10.18
CA LEU A 56 -9.64 6.22 -8.81
C LEU A 56 -10.51 4.96 -8.66
N GLU A 57 -11.63 4.92 -9.37
CA GLU A 57 -12.60 3.81 -9.31
C GLU A 57 -12.03 2.47 -9.78
N PHE A 58 -10.91 2.48 -10.50
CA PHE A 58 -10.18 1.25 -10.83
C PHE A 58 -9.79 0.45 -9.57
N ALA A 59 -9.60 1.11 -8.44
CA ALA A 59 -9.35 0.45 -7.16
C ALA A 59 -10.49 -0.50 -6.75
N ASN A 60 -11.74 -0.21 -7.15
CA ASN A 60 -12.91 -1.05 -6.82
C ASN A 60 -12.90 -2.40 -7.59
N GLU A 61 -12.15 -2.46 -8.69
CA GLU A 61 -12.06 -3.64 -9.58
C GLU A 61 -10.71 -4.38 -9.47
N ALA A 62 -9.71 -3.75 -8.86
CA ALA A 62 -8.37 -4.31 -8.73
C ALA A 62 -8.34 -5.47 -7.72
N GLU A 63 -7.51 -6.47 -7.96
CA GLU A 63 -7.31 -7.58 -7.02
C GLU A 63 -6.39 -7.18 -5.85
N VAL A 64 -5.52 -6.18 -6.08
CA VAL A 64 -4.67 -5.59 -5.04
C VAL A 64 -4.84 -4.08 -5.04
N VAL A 65 -5.04 -3.49 -3.88
CA VAL A 65 -5.15 -2.04 -3.69
C VAL A 65 -4.15 -1.59 -2.64
N LEU A 66 -3.24 -0.71 -3.02
CA LEU A 66 -2.27 -0.14 -2.10
C LEU A 66 -2.44 1.38 -2.04
N PHE A 67 -2.66 1.89 -0.83
CA PHE A 67 -2.74 3.33 -0.59
C PHE A 67 -1.35 3.90 -0.34
N GLY A 68 -0.94 4.86 -1.16
CA GLY A 68 0.17 5.74 -0.86
C GLY A 68 -0.17 6.75 0.25
N SER A 69 0.80 7.54 0.64
CA SER A 69 0.64 8.63 1.59
C SER A 69 0.83 10.00 0.93
N GLY A 70 0.60 11.07 1.67
CA GLY A 70 0.87 12.42 1.19
C GLY A 70 0.49 13.50 2.19
N ILE A 71 0.88 14.73 1.90
CA ILE A 71 0.66 15.88 2.78
C ILE A 71 -0.82 16.23 2.99
N TYR A 72 -1.70 15.82 2.07
CA TYR A 72 -3.14 16.08 2.17
C TYR A 72 -3.93 14.90 2.73
N THR A 73 -3.28 13.82 3.17
CA THR A 73 -3.96 12.60 3.64
C THR A 73 -4.95 12.89 4.77
N ARG A 74 -4.58 13.73 5.76
CA ARG A 74 -5.49 14.09 6.86
C ARG A 74 -6.73 14.84 6.36
N ALA A 75 -6.56 15.81 5.47
CA ALA A 75 -7.68 16.54 4.88
C ALA A 75 -8.60 15.62 4.06
N ILE A 76 -8.03 14.67 3.32
CA ILE A 76 -8.80 13.65 2.59
C ILE A 76 -9.59 12.78 3.58
N ALA A 77 -8.97 12.28 4.64
CA ALA A 77 -9.63 11.48 5.67
C ALA A 77 -10.77 12.24 6.36
N ASP A 78 -10.58 13.53 6.66
CA ASP A 78 -11.58 14.40 7.30
C ASP A 78 -12.71 14.83 6.36
N SER A 79 -12.55 14.62 5.05
CA SER A 79 -13.60 14.87 4.05
C SER A 79 -14.58 13.70 3.87
N PHE A 80 -14.29 12.52 4.44
CA PHE A 80 -15.11 11.32 4.30
C PHE A 80 -16.57 11.61 4.73
N GLY A 81 -17.52 11.17 3.90
CA GLY A 81 -18.94 11.44 4.08
C GLY A 81 -19.40 12.85 3.69
N LYS A 82 -18.49 13.75 3.24
CA LYS A 82 -18.83 15.06 2.73
C LYS A 82 -18.92 15.03 1.20
N LYS A 83 -19.77 15.88 0.63
CA LYS A 83 -19.95 15.97 -0.83
C LYS A 83 -18.60 16.13 -1.55
N GLY A 84 -18.30 15.20 -2.45
CA GLY A 84 -17.09 15.22 -3.27
C GLY A 84 -15.87 14.56 -2.62
N SER A 85 -16.04 13.88 -1.48
CA SER A 85 -14.97 13.10 -0.87
C SER A 85 -14.40 12.06 -1.82
N LEU A 86 -13.08 11.98 -1.86
CA LEU A 86 -12.35 10.95 -2.59
C LEU A 86 -12.72 9.56 -2.08
N LEU A 87 -12.81 9.40 -0.76
CA LEU A 87 -13.05 8.10 -0.13
C LEU A 87 -14.45 7.55 -0.41
N ASP A 88 -15.46 8.40 -0.62
CA ASP A 88 -16.83 7.98 -0.95
C ASP A 88 -16.94 7.29 -2.33
N ARG A 89 -15.91 7.42 -3.17
CA ARG A 89 -15.81 6.79 -4.49
C ARG A 89 -15.22 5.37 -4.41
N LEU A 90 -14.71 4.98 -3.25
CA LEU A 90 -14.07 3.68 -3.03
C LEU A 90 -15.06 2.70 -2.39
N GLN A 91 -15.21 1.54 -3.02
CA GLN A 91 -16.03 0.42 -2.58
C GLN A 91 -15.15 -0.83 -2.54
N LEU A 92 -14.35 -0.94 -1.49
CA LEU A 92 -13.36 -2.00 -1.35
C LEU A 92 -13.93 -3.19 -0.57
N ASP A 93 -13.56 -4.39 -0.99
CA ASP A 93 -14.02 -5.64 -0.40
C ASP A 93 -12.83 -6.52 0.03
N PRO A 94 -12.48 -6.57 1.33
CA PRO A 94 -11.39 -7.39 1.83
C PRO A 94 -11.55 -8.90 1.60
N VAL A 95 -12.76 -9.38 1.27
CA VAL A 95 -12.97 -10.79 0.94
C VAL A 95 -12.39 -11.12 -0.44
N ARG A 96 -12.45 -10.17 -1.37
CA ARG A 96 -12.00 -10.36 -2.76
C ARG A 96 -10.67 -9.70 -3.07
N GLN A 97 -10.28 -8.70 -2.28
CA GLN A 97 -9.12 -7.85 -2.55
C GLN A 97 -8.05 -7.99 -1.46
N THR A 98 -6.81 -7.93 -1.87
CA THR A 98 -5.67 -7.69 -0.99
C THR A 98 -5.47 -6.19 -0.86
N ILE A 99 -5.62 -5.64 0.34
CA ILE A 99 -5.62 -4.19 0.56
C ILE A 99 -4.52 -3.82 1.54
N GLY A 100 -3.73 -2.82 1.21
CA GLY A 100 -2.67 -2.33 2.08
C GLY A 100 -2.51 -0.81 2.04
N ALA A 101 -1.89 -0.27 3.07
CA ALA A 101 -1.49 1.14 3.12
C ALA A 101 -0.20 1.32 3.91
N GLN A 102 0.50 2.40 3.60
CA GLN A 102 1.70 2.79 4.35
C GLN A 102 1.64 4.24 4.79
N CYS A 103 2.45 4.55 5.79
CA CYS A 103 2.52 5.90 6.35
C CYS A 103 1.12 6.47 6.63
N SER A 104 0.88 7.71 6.22
CA SER A 104 -0.42 8.36 6.44
C SER A 104 -1.57 7.75 5.64
N GLY A 105 -1.30 6.97 4.58
CA GLY A 105 -2.34 6.23 3.85
C GLY A 105 -3.15 5.28 4.73
N VAL A 106 -2.57 4.82 5.84
CA VAL A 106 -3.26 3.97 6.83
C VAL A 106 -4.47 4.68 7.46
N LEU A 107 -4.43 6.01 7.57
CA LEU A 107 -5.57 6.79 8.06
C LEU A 107 -6.76 6.71 7.10
N LEU A 108 -6.52 6.62 5.78
CA LEU A 108 -7.58 6.44 4.80
C LEU A 108 -8.27 5.09 4.97
N MET A 109 -7.49 4.02 5.22
CA MET A 109 -8.05 2.70 5.53
C MET A 109 -8.86 2.70 6.83
N ALA A 110 -8.41 3.42 7.85
CA ALA A 110 -9.17 3.57 9.10
C ALA A 110 -10.53 4.24 8.85
N ARG A 111 -10.56 5.32 8.06
CA ARG A 111 -11.82 6.01 7.70
C ARG A 111 -12.77 5.15 6.87
N LEU A 112 -12.23 4.28 6.02
CA LEU A 112 -13.01 3.30 5.24
C LEU A 112 -13.50 2.10 6.09
N GLY A 113 -13.17 2.04 7.38
CA GLY A 113 -13.55 0.92 8.27
C GLY A 113 -12.79 -0.38 8.01
N LEU A 114 -11.68 -0.33 7.24
CA LEU A 114 -10.93 -1.52 6.84
C LEU A 114 -10.02 -2.08 7.95
N LEU A 115 -9.77 -1.31 9.00
CA LEU A 115 -8.86 -1.74 10.06
C LEU A 115 -9.57 -2.43 11.22
N ALA A 116 -10.90 -2.36 11.33
CA ALA A 116 -11.70 -3.00 12.38
C ALA A 116 -10.79 -3.55 13.54
N ASP A 117 -11.04 -4.10 14.55
CA ASP A 117 -10.32 -4.51 15.77
C ASP A 117 -8.86 -5.04 15.62
N GLN A 118 -8.13 -4.64 14.54
CA GLN A 118 -6.73 -5.03 14.33
C GLN A 118 -5.77 -3.85 14.54
N PRO A 119 -4.55 -4.11 15.06
CA PRO A 119 -3.54 -3.09 15.18
C PRO A 119 -3.01 -2.67 13.80
N ALA A 120 -2.47 -1.45 13.73
CA ALA A 120 -1.88 -0.92 12.52
C ALA A 120 -0.43 -0.42 12.75
N ALA A 121 0.39 -0.56 11.73
CA ALA A 121 1.69 0.11 11.62
C ALA A 121 1.52 1.37 10.79
N THR A 122 2.16 2.45 11.20
CA THR A 122 2.18 3.73 10.48
C THR A 122 3.43 4.52 10.80
N ASP A 123 3.61 5.69 10.18
CA ASP A 123 4.70 6.62 10.55
C ASP A 123 4.40 7.39 11.85
N LEU A 124 5.45 7.99 12.43
CA LEU A 124 5.36 8.68 13.70
C LEU A 124 4.42 9.91 13.67
N THR A 125 4.33 10.59 12.52
CA THR A 125 3.46 11.77 12.36
C THR A 125 2.00 11.41 12.34
N THR A 126 1.67 10.29 11.70
CA THR A 126 0.29 9.80 11.55
C THR A 126 -0.22 9.05 12.79
N ARG A 127 0.69 8.52 13.61
CA ARG A 127 0.34 7.75 14.81
C ARG A 127 -0.73 8.42 15.69
N PRO A 128 -0.61 9.70 16.10
CA PRO A 128 -1.64 10.35 16.91
C PRO A 128 -3.00 10.44 16.20
N TRP A 129 -3.02 10.61 14.88
CA TRP A 129 -4.27 10.69 14.11
C TRP A 129 -5.01 9.35 14.05
N LEU A 130 -4.27 8.24 13.97
CA LEU A 130 -4.86 6.89 14.04
C LEU A 130 -5.40 6.59 15.44
N MET A 131 -4.69 7.00 16.48
CA MET A 131 -5.15 6.85 17.86
C MET A 131 -6.43 7.65 18.11
N GLU A 132 -6.51 8.89 17.61
CA GLU A 132 -7.74 9.71 17.61
C GLU A 132 -8.90 9.00 16.87
N ALA A 133 -8.59 8.25 15.83
CA ALA A 133 -9.57 7.45 15.08
C ALA A 133 -9.92 6.10 15.77
N GLY A 134 -9.39 5.83 16.96
CA GLY A 134 -9.66 4.60 17.72
C GLY A 134 -8.84 3.38 17.29
N VAL A 135 -7.84 3.55 16.44
CA VAL A 135 -6.99 2.45 15.97
C VAL A 135 -5.81 2.25 16.92
N ARG A 136 -5.57 1.01 17.35
CA ARG A 136 -4.36 0.65 18.09
C ARG A 136 -3.16 0.68 17.16
N VAL A 137 -2.12 1.44 17.50
CA VAL A 137 -0.89 1.56 16.70
C VAL A 137 0.24 0.81 17.38
N GLU A 138 0.91 -0.07 16.65
CA GLU A 138 2.10 -0.80 17.09
C GLU A 138 3.37 -0.23 16.44
N ASP A 139 4.46 -0.26 17.18
CA ASP A 139 5.78 0.13 16.69
C ASP A 139 6.40 -1.04 15.90
N SER A 140 5.96 -1.17 14.67
CA SER A 140 6.34 -2.24 13.75
C SER A 140 6.49 -1.69 12.34
N PRO A 141 7.45 -2.20 11.55
CA PRO A 141 7.59 -1.77 10.16
C PRO A 141 6.46 -2.29 9.26
N PHE A 142 5.80 -3.37 9.68
CA PHE A 142 4.74 -4.03 8.90
C PHE A 142 3.84 -4.88 9.80
N LEU A 143 2.55 -4.81 9.55
CA LEU A 143 1.55 -5.68 10.16
C LEU A 143 0.55 -6.12 9.08
N ALA A 144 0.09 -7.37 9.16
CA ALA A 144 -1.00 -7.85 8.32
C ALA A 144 -1.88 -8.86 9.05
N ARG A 145 -3.16 -8.86 8.69
CA ARG A 145 -4.14 -9.86 9.12
C ARG A 145 -5.11 -10.15 7.96
N GLY A 146 -5.17 -11.42 7.55
CA GLY A 146 -5.97 -11.81 6.39
C GLY A 146 -5.51 -11.09 5.12
N SER A 147 -6.40 -10.36 4.49
CA SER A 147 -6.16 -9.59 3.26
C SER A 147 -5.82 -8.11 3.49
N ILE A 148 -5.67 -7.69 4.74
CA ILE A 148 -5.38 -6.30 5.12
C ILE A 148 -3.94 -6.21 5.64
N ALA A 149 -3.18 -5.20 5.17
CA ALA A 149 -1.84 -4.91 5.66
C ALA A 149 -1.60 -3.42 5.85
N THR A 150 -0.73 -3.09 6.81
CA THR A 150 -0.28 -1.72 7.09
C THR A 150 1.23 -1.69 7.27
N ALA A 151 1.87 -0.58 6.89
CA ALA A 151 3.31 -0.43 6.98
C ALA A 151 3.72 0.96 7.50
N GLY A 152 4.74 0.99 8.34
CA GLY A 152 5.26 2.20 8.99
C GLY A 152 6.53 2.70 8.31
N GLY A 153 6.46 3.90 7.72
CA GLY A 153 7.58 4.55 7.05
C GLY A 153 7.59 4.37 5.53
N CYS A 154 8.14 5.37 4.83
CA CYS A 154 8.04 5.44 3.36
C CYS A 154 8.68 4.23 2.65
N LEU A 155 9.86 3.81 3.08
CA LEU A 155 10.52 2.62 2.51
C LEU A 155 9.81 1.31 2.86
N ALA A 156 8.86 1.32 3.82
CA ALA A 156 8.10 0.12 4.16
C ALA A 156 7.13 -0.31 3.06
N SER A 157 6.97 0.50 2.00
CA SER A 157 6.22 0.10 0.80
C SER A 157 6.80 -1.18 0.14
N GLN A 158 8.09 -1.45 0.35
CA GLN A 158 8.72 -2.72 -0.06
C GLN A 158 8.09 -3.94 0.63
N TYR A 159 7.67 -3.82 1.90
CA TYR A 159 7.04 -4.91 2.63
C TYR A 159 5.62 -5.17 2.13
N LEU A 160 4.85 -4.11 1.85
CA LEU A 160 3.53 -4.24 1.24
C LEU A 160 3.61 -4.93 -0.13
N ALA A 161 4.54 -4.48 -0.98
CA ALA A 161 4.75 -5.09 -2.29
C ALA A 161 5.17 -6.56 -2.16
N ALA A 162 6.14 -6.87 -1.28
CA ALA A 162 6.60 -8.23 -1.04
C ALA A 162 5.48 -9.14 -0.52
N TRP A 163 4.70 -8.66 0.44
CA TRP A 163 3.55 -9.39 1.00
C TRP A 163 2.50 -9.70 -0.08
N ALA A 164 2.15 -8.72 -0.91
CA ALA A 164 1.22 -8.93 -2.01
C ALA A 164 1.78 -9.95 -3.04
N MET A 165 3.08 -9.86 -3.38
CA MET A 165 3.74 -10.79 -4.29
C MET A 165 3.78 -12.23 -3.74
N VAL A 166 4.11 -12.40 -2.45
CA VAL A 166 4.14 -13.74 -1.84
C VAL A 166 2.75 -14.36 -1.87
N ARG A 167 1.71 -13.61 -1.51
CA ARG A 167 0.32 -14.08 -1.51
C ARG A 167 -0.20 -14.46 -2.90
N GLY A 168 0.15 -13.70 -3.93
CA GLY A 168 -0.41 -13.88 -5.26
C GLY A 168 0.47 -14.65 -6.24
N ALA A 169 1.79 -14.74 -5.99
CA ALA A 169 2.76 -15.37 -6.91
C ALA A 169 3.82 -16.24 -6.19
N GLY A 170 3.76 -16.31 -4.86
CA GLY A 170 4.65 -17.14 -4.04
C GLY A 170 6.03 -16.53 -3.77
N TRP A 171 6.73 -17.16 -2.83
CA TRP A 171 8.04 -16.71 -2.31
C TRP A 171 9.09 -16.53 -3.39
N ALA A 172 9.20 -17.47 -4.35
CA ALA A 172 10.21 -17.41 -5.40
C ALA A 172 10.04 -16.19 -6.33
N ALA A 173 8.80 -15.80 -6.64
CA ALA A 173 8.53 -14.61 -7.45
C ALA A 173 8.89 -13.33 -6.70
N ALA A 174 8.50 -13.22 -5.43
CA ALA A 174 8.85 -12.09 -4.57
C ALA A 174 10.37 -11.96 -4.41
N THR A 175 11.08 -13.08 -4.15
CA THR A 175 12.55 -13.12 -4.04
C THR A 175 13.20 -12.53 -5.30
N ARG A 176 12.81 -12.97 -6.50
CA ARG A 176 13.40 -12.46 -7.75
C ARG A 176 13.14 -10.97 -7.95
N ALA A 177 11.93 -10.49 -7.65
CA ALA A 177 11.57 -9.08 -7.80
C ALA A 177 12.37 -8.19 -6.83
N LEU A 178 12.49 -8.61 -5.57
CA LEU A 178 13.28 -7.91 -4.56
C LEU A 178 14.77 -7.92 -4.90
N HIS A 179 15.31 -9.06 -5.32
CA HIS A 179 16.72 -9.19 -5.70
C HIS A 179 17.09 -8.29 -6.90
N TYR A 180 16.16 -8.11 -7.85
CA TYR A 180 16.37 -7.17 -8.96
C TYR A 180 16.52 -5.73 -8.45
N ALA A 181 15.67 -5.30 -7.52
CA ALA A 181 15.64 -3.92 -7.02
C ALA A 181 16.72 -3.62 -5.97
N ALA A 182 17.27 -4.64 -5.34
CA ALA A 182 18.22 -4.48 -4.25
C ALA A 182 19.57 -3.90 -4.72
N PRO A 183 20.27 -3.12 -3.87
CA PRO A 183 21.60 -2.60 -4.16
C PRO A 183 22.61 -3.71 -4.48
N VAL A 184 23.50 -3.44 -5.43
CA VAL A 184 24.58 -4.37 -5.76
C VAL A 184 25.50 -4.54 -4.54
N GLY A 185 25.81 -5.78 -4.21
CA GLY A 185 26.59 -6.15 -3.03
C GLY A 185 25.76 -6.43 -1.77
N GLU A 186 24.47 -6.03 -1.74
CA GLU A 186 23.60 -6.22 -0.56
C GLU A 186 22.37 -7.09 -0.87
N LYS A 187 22.28 -7.64 -2.08
CA LYS A 187 21.06 -8.27 -2.60
C LYS A 187 20.46 -9.33 -1.68
N ASP A 188 21.27 -10.28 -1.25
CA ASP A 188 20.79 -11.39 -0.42
C ASP A 188 20.36 -10.92 0.98
N ALA A 189 21.13 -10.01 1.58
CA ALA A 189 20.80 -9.43 2.88
C ALA A 189 19.51 -8.60 2.82
N TYR A 190 19.34 -7.82 1.75
CA TYR A 190 18.12 -7.04 1.52
C TYR A 190 16.90 -7.94 1.37
N VAL A 191 16.96 -8.94 0.48
CA VAL A 191 15.87 -9.89 0.25
C VAL A 191 15.52 -10.62 1.53
N LYS A 192 16.53 -11.16 2.23
CA LYS A 192 16.31 -11.84 3.51
C LYS A 192 15.57 -10.95 4.50
N ARG A 193 16.03 -9.73 4.72
CA ARG A 193 15.42 -8.77 5.64
C ARG A 193 13.97 -8.51 5.29
N VAL A 194 13.65 -8.25 4.00
CA VAL A 194 12.29 -7.96 3.58
C VAL A 194 11.37 -9.16 3.80
N LEU A 195 11.82 -10.34 3.41
CA LEU A 195 11.01 -11.56 3.54
C LEU A 195 10.84 -11.98 5.00
N ASP A 196 11.85 -11.81 5.86
CA ASP A 196 11.72 -12.12 7.28
C ASP A 196 10.69 -11.22 7.99
N VAL A 197 10.60 -9.94 7.61
CA VAL A 197 9.60 -9.01 8.17
C VAL A 197 8.17 -9.45 7.85
N ILE A 198 7.91 -9.93 6.64
CA ILE A 198 6.55 -10.29 6.23
C ILE A 198 6.19 -11.73 6.58
N ARG A 199 7.17 -12.61 6.80
CA ARG A 199 6.97 -14.06 7.03
C ARG A 199 5.93 -14.39 8.12
N PRO A 200 5.94 -13.72 9.30
CA PRO A 200 4.97 -14.01 10.36
C PRO A 200 3.50 -13.77 9.95
N PHE A 201 3.28 -13.01 8.87
CA PHE A 201 1.96 -12.57 8.40
C PHE A 201 1.51 -13.30 7.13
N ILE A 202 2.30 -14.22 6.63
CA ILE A 202 1.90 -15.11 5.55
C ILE A 202 1.33 -16.37 6.20
N VAL A 203 0.03 -16.51 6.13
CA VAL A 203 -0.62 -17.78 6.45
C VAL A 203 -0.40 -18.65 5.22
N ASP A 204 0.38 -19.72 5.35
CA ASP A 204 0.44 -20.72 4.31
C ASP A 204 -0.99 -21.19 4.06
N ALA A 205 -1.47 -21.05 2.82
CA ALA A 205 -2.70 -21.69 2.42
C ALA A 205 -2.51 -23.17 2.77
N ALA A 206 -3.32 -23.66 3.68
CA ALA A 206 -3.25 -25.04 4.14
C ALA A 206 -3.11 -25.95 2.91
N ALA A 207 -2.04 -26.75 2.92
CA ALA A 207 -1.72 -27.72 1.87
C ALA A 207 -2.85 -28.73 1.69
#